data_1bb7fba49ce00d7361d618f93414cb12
#
_entry.id   1bb7fba49ce00d7361d618f93414cb12
#
_cell.length_a   1.000
_cell.length_b   1.000
_cell.length_c   1.000
_cell.angle_alpha   90.00
_cell.angle_beta   90.00
_cell.angle_gamma   90.00
#
_symmetry.space_group_name_H-M   'P 1'
#
loop_
_entity.id
_entity.type
_entity.pdbx_description
1 polymer ?
#
loop_
_entity_poly.entity_id
_entity_poly.type
_entity_poly.pdbx_seq_one_letter_code
_entity_poly.pdbx_strand_id
1 'polypeptide(L)'
;MKKAYIESFIILLFLSCCPFIVSSCHEEEKEEIPESPFDEEDIQHEQDLNAYLGKSYSCKISQVSVMESSVRVTGEYTGESNFFLGEIPPYLDIIDVKKAPYKVKLEDSSFEIELERYVERDGALYDRLLSKWAIYKEGVERDQLVSHAHQADEIHAFQNLPAIKLTSKKGLGGIIPNQYISDFTSLGISSATINVCITQFMHLTPRAGDIAHTYGGRTYYMDEGYLKTVLDVPLLEAAKRNIAVAAIILVEPAAKCVDPDLGALLQHPDYERGVYTMPNMTTLESVNCYAAAFDFLAKRYCTADNRYGRIAHWIMHNEVDGCIDWTNMGIKPLTVFTDTYIKSMRICYNIVRQYDKQAEVLGSFTHSWTQIANVGWWLYTSKEIIDLLNVYSRVEGDFQWGLAYHSYSQDLTNPCVWIDPNATFSMDTQFITFKNLEVLSKWALTKENKYKGTIKRSVWLSEAGVNSPTYSDEDFQKQAASLAFAWKKINALEGIDGLQWHNWFDHPGDGACFGLRKYLDESYRGEAKPVWEVYRKAGTNEEDEYFEQFLPLIGIPDWNIIENF
;
A
#
# COMPACT_ATOMS: atom_id res chain seq x y z
N MET A 1 -16.38 -25.60 25.73
CA MET A 1 -15.83 -26.61 24.81
C MET A 1 -16.53 -26.50 23.48
N LYS A 2 -16.00 -25.74 22.55
CA LYS A 2 -16.29 -25.83 21.12
C LYS A 2 -14.99 -25.40 20.41
N LYS A 3 -14.36 -26.36 19.73
CA LYS A 3 -13.19 -26.14 18.88
C LYS A 3 -13.62 -25.32 17.68
N ALA A 4 -12.99 -24.17 17.44
CA ALA A 4 -13.05 -23.50 16.16
C ALA A 4 -12.05 -24.18 15.23
N TYR A 5 -12.53 -24.69 14.12
CA TYR A 5 -11.73 -25.24 13.03
C TYR A 5 -11.16 -24.10 12.22
N ILE A 6 -9.85 -24.06 12.15
CA ILE A 6 -9.13 -23.30 11.10
C ILE A 6 -8.79 -24.34 10.04
N GLU A 7 -9.50 -24.31 8.93
CA GLU A 7 -9.15 -25.12 7.76
C GLU A 7 -8.06 -24.44 6.95
N SER A 8 -6.90 -25.08 6.93
CA SER A 8 -5.76 -24.70 6.11
C SER A 8 -5.97 -25.19 4.68
N PHE A 9 -5.93 -24.30 3.69
CA PHE A 9 -5.84 -24.66 2.29
C PHE A 9 -4.38 -24.97 1.95
N ILE A 10 -4.13 -26.23 1.62
CA ILE A 10 -2.86 -26.70 1.05
C ILE A 10 -2.97 -26.56 -0.47
N ILE A 11 -2.12 -25.73 -1.07
CA ILE A 11 -1.93 -25.70 -2.53
C ILE A 11 -0.79 -26.67 -2.87
N LEU A 12 -1.14 -27.79 -3.52
CA LEU A 12 -0.18 -28.75 -4.07
C LEU A 12 0.36 -28.22 -5.41
N LEU A 13 1.66 -28.03 -5.47
CA LEU A 13 2.41 -27.86 -6.72
C LEU A 13 2.60 -29.21 -7.41
N PHE A 14 2.00 -29.40 -8.59
CA PHE A 14 2.35 -30.48 -9.50
C PHE A 14 3.37 -29.99 -10.55
N LEU A 15 4.59 -30.45 -10.43
CA LEU A 15 5.58 -30.43 -11.51
C LEU A 15 5.31 -31.62 -12.45
N SER A 16 4.94 -31.37 -13.70
CA SER A 16 4.95 -32.39 -14.75
C SER A 16 6.07 -32.10 -15.75
N CYS A 17 7.12 -32.92 -15.70
CA CYS A 17 8.10 -33.04 -16.78
C CYS A 17 7.50 -33.88 -17.91
N CYS A 18 7.48 -33.39 -19.13
CA CYS A 18 7.36 -34.22 -20.34
C CYS A 18 8.47 -33.87 -21.33
N PRO A 19 9.15 -34.86 -21.94
CA PRO A 19 10.21 -34.63 -22.91
C PRO A 19 9.64 -34.39 -24.30
N PHE A 20 10.13 -33.38 -25.00
CA PHE A 20 9.82 -33.13 -26.40
C PHE A 20 10.66 -33.97 -27.32
N ILE A 21 9.99 -34.67 -28.22
CA ILE A 21 10.59 -35.30 -29.41
C ILE A 21 10.49 -34.30 -30.55
N VAL A 22 11.62 -33.97 -31.14
CA VAL A 22 11.72 -33.06 -32.29
C VAL A 22 11.39 -33.88 -33.57
N SER A 23 10.40 -33.41 -34.31
CA SER A 23 10.20 -33.76 -35.71
C SER A 23 10.11 -32.48 -36.54
N SER A 24 11.04 -32.35 -37.47
CA SER A 24 11.19 -31.20 -38.36
C SER A 24 10.22 -31.31 -39.55
N CYS A 25 9.38 -30.29 -39.75
CA CYS A 25 8.82 -29.91 -41.05
C CYS A 25 8.75 -28.41 -41.11
N HIS A 26 9.41 -27.81 -42.09
CA HIS A 26 9.33 -26.38 -42.40
C HIS A 26 7.99 -26.07 -43.05
N GLU A 27 7.13 -25.37 -42.34
CA GLU A 27 6.14 -24.45 -42.91
C GLU A 27 6.43 -23.08 -42.27
N GLU A 28 6.42 -22.02 -43.06
CA GLU A 28 6.56 -20.63 -42.61
C GLU A 28 5.34 -20.31 -41.76
N GLU A 29 5.44 -20.52 -40.43
CA GLU A 29 4.48 -20.01 -39.46
C GLU A 29 4.58 -18.47 -39.50
N LYS A 30 3.48 -17.83 -39.93
CA LYS A 30 3.23 -16.44 -39.58
C LYS A 30 3.30 -16.36 -38.05
N GLU A 31 4.22 -15.62 -37.50
CA GLU A 31 4.19 -15.20 -36.10
C GLU A 31 2.82 -14.54 -35.87
N GLU A 32 1.88 -15.25 -35.27
CA GLU A 32 0.68 -14.65 -34.70
C GLU A 32 1.16 -13.73 -33.59
N ILE A 33 0.96 -12.43 -33.78
CA ILE A 33 1.13 -11.45 -32.72
C ILE A 33 0.21 -11.93 -31.58
N PRO A 34 0.72 -12.23 -30.37
CA PRO A 34 -0.14 -12.67 -29.28
C PRO A 34 -1.22 -11.60 -29.08
N GLU A 35 -2.49 -12.00 -29.09
CA GLU A 35 -3.58 -11.11 -28.75
C GLU A 35 -3.30 -10.46 -27.39
N SER A 36 -3.50 -9.14 -27.32
CA SER A 36 -3.39 -8.40 -26.05
C SER A 36 -4.27 -9.08 -25.01
N PRO A 37 -3.80 -9.28 -23.76
CA PRO A 37 -4.63 -9.84 -22.71
C PRO A 37 -5.72 -8.87 -22.24
N PHE A 38 -5.73 -7.62 -22.74
CA PHE A 38 -6.66 -6.56 -22.33
C PHE A 38 -7.79 -6.41 -23.34
N ASP A 39 -8.98 -6.08 -22.84
CA ASP A 39 -10.14 -5.75 -23.67
C ASP A 39 -9.91 -4.47 -24.49
N GLU A 40 -10.50 -4.37 -25.67
CA GLU A 40 -10.35 -3.19 -26.56
C GLU A 40 -10.83 -1.89 -25.88
N GLU A 41 -11.90 -1.96 -25.07
CA GLU A 41 -12.41 -0.82 -24.32
C GLU A 41 -11.42 -0.34 -23.26
N ASP A 42 -10.80 -1.25 -22.53
CA ASP A 42 -9.77 -0.94 -21.54
C ASP A 42 -8.50 -0.35 -22.20
N ILE A 43 -8.12 -0.87 -23.36
CA ILE A 43 -6.98 -0.31 -24.14
C ILE A 43 -7.28 1.14 -24.59
N GLN A 44 -8.49 1.40 -25.09
CA GLN A 44 -8.87 2.76 -25.48
C GLN A 44 -8.93 3.68 -24.26
N HIS A 45 -9.45 3.20 -23.15
CA HIS A 45 -9.51 3.94 -21.90
C HIS A 45 -8.10 4.32 -21.40
N GLU A 46 -7.16 3.38 -21.44
CA GLU A 46 -5.75 3.66 -21.10
C GLU A 46 -5.13 4.74 -22.01
N GLN A 47 -5.40 4.66 -23.31
CA GLN A 47 -4.90 5.67 -24.26
C GLN A 47 -5.45 7.06 -23.93
N ASP A 48 -6.73 7.16 -23.62
CA ASP A 48 -7.39 8.41 -23.25
C ASP A 48 -6.87 8.97 -21.92
N LEU A 49 -6.65 8.11 -20.90
CA LEU A 49 -6.01 8.51 -19.64
C LEU A 49 -4.57 9.00 -19.87
N ASN A 50 -3.78 8.28 -20.65
CA ASN A 50 -2.40 8.68 -20.96
C ASN A 50 -2.37 10.01 -21.73
N ALA A 51 -3.30 10.22 -22.68
CA ALA A 51 -3.45 11.47 -23.39
C ALA A 51 -3.85 12.62 -22.44
N TYR A 52 -4.73 12.38 -21.48
CA TYR A 52 -5.11 13.34 -20.45
C TYR A 52 -3.92 13.71 -19.56
N LEU A 53 -3.18 12.72 -19.04
CA LEU A 53 -2.04 12.93 -18.16
C LEU A 53 -0.88 13.67 -18.86
N GLY A 54 -0.66 13.39 -20.14
CA GLY A 54 0.41 14.02 -20.92
C GLY A 54 0.06 15.39 -21.53
N LYS A 55 -1.20 15.82 -21.45
CA LYS A 55 -1.66 17.06 -22.07
C LYS A 55 -1.25 18.28 -21.26
N SER A 56 -0.88 19.36 -21.95
CA SER A 56 -0.71 20.68 -21.33
C SER A 56 -1.98 21.48 -21.49
N TYR A 57 -2.47 22.05 -20.39
CA TYR A 57 -3.65 22.91 -20.38
C TYR A 57 -3.28 24.35 -20.06
N SER A 58 -4.05 25.30 -20.63
CA SER A 58 -3.89 26.73 -20.35
C SER A 58 -4.64 27.19 -19.09
N CYS A 59 -5.61 26.41 -18.64
CA CYS A 59 -6.39 26.67 -17.44
C CYS A 59 -5.86 25.80 -16.30
N LYS A 60 -5.97 26.29 -15.06
CA LYS A 60 -5.38 25.61 -13.90
C LYS A 60 -6.22 25.82 -12.64
N ILE A 61 -6.41 24.75 -11.88
CA ILE A 61 -6.78 24.83 -10.47
C ILE A 61 -5.47 24.97 -9.68
N SER A 62 -5.40 26.00 -8.84
CA SER A 62 -4.20 26.34 -8.10
C SER A 62 -4.18 25.73 -6.71
N GLN A 63 -5.35 25.59 -6.09
CA GLN A 63 -5.49 25.04 -4.73
C GLN A 63 -6.91 24.54 -4.48
N VAL A 64 -7.01 23.43 -3.74
CA VAL A 64 -8.25 22.92 -3.15
C VAL A 64 -8.05 22.78 -1.65
N SER A 65 -8.79 23.56 -0.86
CA SER A 65 -8.75 23.52 0.62
C SER A 65 -10.07 23.01 1.16
N VAL A 66 -10.03 21.93 1.91
CA VAL A 66 -11.21 21.34 2.57
C VAL A 66 -11.24 21.76 4.01
N MET A 67 -12.26 22.55 4.36
CA MET A 67 -12.53 23.04 5.70
C MET A 67 -13.50 22.11 6.43
N GLU A 68 -13.91 22.46 7.64
CA GLU A 68 -14.85 21.66 8.43
C GLU A 68 -16.22 21.52 7.73
N SER A 69 -16.76 22.60 7.17
CA SER A 69 -18.09 22.64 6.54
C SER A 69 -18.10 23.08 5.08
N SER A 70 -16.96 23.47 4.51
CA SER A 70 -16.84 23.96 3.14
C SER A 70 -15.64 23.40 2.39
N VAL A 71 -15.69 23.50 1.06
CA VAL A 71 -14.56 23.26 0.16
C VAL A 71 -14.32 24.53 -0.63
N ARG A 72 -13.08 25.02 -0.60
CA ARG A 72 -12.64 26.20 -1.36
C ARG A 72 -11.75 25.76 -2.50
N VAL A 73 -12.10 26.20 -3.71
CA VAL A 73 -11.34 25.93 -4.92
C VAL A 73 -10.90 27.25 -5.55
N THR A 74 -9.60 27.40 -5.76
CA THR A 74 -9.03 28.58 -6.45
C THR A 74 -8.38 28.16 -7.77
N GLY A 75 -8.41 29.02 -8.75
CA GLY A 75 -7.84 28.72 -10.04
C GLY A 75 -7.91 29.90 -11.02
N GLU A 76 -7.42 29.64 -12.22
CA GLU A 76 -7.40 30.60 -13.31
C GLU A 76 -7.73 29.93 -14.65
N TYR A 77 -8.40 30.67 -15.53
CA TYR A 77 -8.64 30.25 -16.88
C TYR A 77 -8.36 31.40 -17.88
N THR A 78 -8.10 31.01 -19.14
CA THR A 78 -7.84 31.95 -20.22
C THR A 78 -8.86 31.74 -21.35
N GLY A 79 -9.41 32.82 -21.87
CA GLY A 79 -10.39 32.81 -22.97
C GLY A 79 -11.68 33.58 -22.63
N GLU A 80 -12.53 33.73 -23.65
CA GLU A 80 -13.82 34.41 -23.51
C GLU A 80 -14.95 33.39 -23.34
N SER A 81 -15.72 33.53 -22.23
CA SER A 81 -17.02 32.94 -21.92
C SER A 81 -17.21 31.41 -21.81
N ASN A 82 -18.18 31.01 -21.00
CA ASN A 82 -18.74 29.67 -20.76
C ASN A 82 -17.80 28.64 -20.12
N PHE A 83 -16.95 29.09 -19.18
CA PHE A 83 -16.21 28.19 -18.31
C PHE A 83 -16.99 27.90 -17.03
N PHE A 84 -16.78 26.70 -16.51
CA PHE A 84 -17.32 26.30 -15.22
C PHE A 84 -16.36 25.36 -14.47
N LEU A 85 -16.45 25.40 -13.17
CA LEU A 85 -15.80 24.44 -12.27
C LEU A 85 -16.66 23.19 -12.23
N GLY A 86 -16.10 22.04 -12.59
CA GLY A 86 -16.73 20.74 -12.51
C GLY A 86 -16.18 19.94 -11.33
N GLU A 87 -17.06 19.27 -10.62
CA GLU A 87 -16.73 18.35 -9.54
C GLU A 87 -16.72 16.91 -10.06
N ILE A 88 -15.69 16.13 -9.67
CA ILE A 88 -15.48 14.75 -10.11
C ILE A 88 -15.30 13.89 -8.85
N PRO A 89 -16.38 13.26 -8.36
CA PRO A 89 -16.30 12.25 -7.31
C PRO A 89 -15.51 11.02 -7.74
N PRO A 90 -14.98 10.20 -6.80
CA PRO A 90 -14.19 9.01 -7.13
C PRO A 90 -14.93 7.99 -8.02
N TYR A 91 -16.26 7.92 -7.92
CA TYR A 91 -17.09 7.02 -8.72
C TYR A 91 -17.36 7.51 -10.14
N LEU A 92 -16.83 8.66 -10.52
CA LEU A 92 -16.85 9.15 -11.90
C LEU A 92 -15.44 9.12 -12.48
N ASP A 93 -15.36 8.71 -13.73
CA ASP A 93 -14.13 8.81 -14.49
C ASP A 93 -14.05 10.14 -15.22
N ILE A 94 -12.92 10.84 -15.10
CA ILE A 94 -12.72 12.15 -15.71
C ILE A 94 -12.78 12.07 -17.25
N ILE A 95 -12.40 10.93 -17.83
CA ILE A 95 -12.38 10.73 -19.28
C ILE A 95 -13.77 10.46 -19.83
N ASP A 96 -14.61 9.73 -19.08
CA ASP A 96 -15.94 9.32 -19.53
C ASP A 96 -17.01 10.39 -19.33
N VAL A 97 -16.72 11.40 -18.51
CA VAL A 97 -17.67 12.49 -18.26
C VAL A 97 -17.98 13.28 -19.54
N LYS A 98 -19.13 13.01 -20.16
CA LYS A 98 -19.62 13.80 -21.32
C LYS A 98 -20.11 15.17 -20.90
N LYS A 99 -20.85 15.22 -19.79
CA LYS A 99 -21.34 16.45 -19.14
C LYS A 99 -21.00 16.38 -17.68
N ALA A 100 -20.31 17.39 -17.14
CA ALA A 100 -20.03 17.45 -15.72
C ALA A 100 -21.35 17.52 -14.93
N PRO A 101 -21.69 16.53 -14.10
CA PRO A 101 -22.99 16.46 -13.45
C PRO A 101 -23.15 17.55 -12.37
N TYR A 102 -22.04 17.99 -11.79
CA TYR A 102 -21.99 18.99 -10.72
C TYR A 102 -21.05 20.10 -11.17
N LYS A 103 -21.63 21.28 -11.48
CA LYS A 103 -20.87 22.39 -12.03
C LYS A 103 -21.28 23.74 -11.48
N VAL A 104 -20.31 24.64 -11.36
CA VAL A 104 -20.48 26.02 -10.96
C VAL A 104 -19.90 26.92 -12.06
N LYS A 105 -20.71 27.87 -12.55
CA LYS A 105 -20.27 28.82 -13.58
C LYS A 105 -19.16 29.71 -13.03
N LEU A 106 -18.11 29.91 -13.83
CA LEU A 106 -17.02 30.83 -13.53
C LEU A 106 -17.30 32.17 -14.22
N GLU A 107 -17.21 33.26 -13.47
CA GLU A 107 -17.51 34.62 -13.96
C GLU A 107 -16.21 35.39 -14.21
N ASP A 108 -15.20 35.19 -13.35
CA ASP A 108 -13.91 35.87 -13.41
C ASP A 108 -12.79 34.90 -13.81
N SER A 109 -11.84 35.38 -14.62
CA SER A 109 -10.71 34.57 -15.12
C SER A 109 -9.77 34.09 -14.02
N SER A 110 -9.73 34.76 -12.88
CA SER A 110 -9.13 34.26 -11.63
C SER A 110 -10.27 34.12 -10.62
N PHE A 111 -10.47 32.94 -10.09
CA PHE A 111 -11.64 32.64 -9.26
C PHE A 111 -11.27 32.02 -7.93
N GLU A 112 -12.11 32.27 -6.95
CA GLU A 112 -12.19 31.59 -5.66
C GLU A 112 -13.65 31.20 -5.43
N ILE A 113 -13.93 29.91 -5.40
CA ILE A 113 -15.27 29.37 -5.20
C ILE A 113 -15.30 28.61 -3.88
N GLU A 114 -16.26 28.96 -3.03
CA GLU A 114 -16.53 28.25 -1.78
C GLU A 114 -17.88 27.51 -1.89
N LEU A 115 -17.87 26.23 -1.56
CA LEU A 115 -19.01 25.32 -1.67
C LEU A 115 -19.24 24.60 -0.34
N GLU A 116 -20.48 24.24 -0.04
CA GLU A 116 -20.79 23.36 1.08
C GLU A 116 -20.05 22.03 0.91
N ARG A 117 -19.46 21.51 1.98
CA ARG A 117 -18.71 20.26 1.97
C ARG A 117 -19.62 19.04 1.83
N TYR A 118 -20.75 19.04 2.53
CA TYR A 118 -21.67 17.91 2.55
C TYR A 118 -22.89 18.21 1.68
N VAL A 119 -23.20 17.30 0.75
CA VAL A 119 -24.30 17.49 -0.21
C VAL A 119 -25.10 16.21 -0.38
N GLU A 120 -26.41 16.36 -0.56
CA GLU A 120 -27.29 15.23 -0.93
C GLU A 120 -27.09 14.86 -2.40
N ARG A 121 -26.89 13.56 -2.66
CA ARG A 121 -26.77 12.97 -4.00
C ARG A 121 -27.43 11.61 -4.01
N ASP A 122 -28.34 11.38 -4.94
CA ASP A 122 -29.00 10.09 -5.14
C ASP A 122 -29.56 9.48 -3.83
N GLY A 123 -30.02 10.34 -2.90
CA GLY A 123 -30.58 9.94 -1.61
C GLY A 123 -29.55 9.61 -0.52
N ALA A 124 -28.27 9.87 -0.77
CA ALA A 124 -27.19 9.72 0.20
C ALA A 124 -26.44 11.04 0.44
N LEU A 125 -25.90 11.23 1.63
CA LEU A 125 -25.02 12.35 1.93
C LEU A 125 -23.62 12.06 1.36
N TYR A 126 -23.09 12.97 0.56
CA TYR A 126 -21.76 12.88 -0.02
C TYR A 126 -20.83 13.93 0.56
N ASP A 127 -19.60 13.53 0.92
CA ASP A 127 -18.56 14.43 1.40
C ASP A 127 -17.64 14.82 0.24
N ARG A 128 -17.63 16.09 -0.14
CA ARG A 128 -16.79 16.69 -1.17
C ARG A 128 -15.29 16.68 -0.85
N LEU A 129 -14.91 16.28 0.35
CA LEU A 129 -13.52 15.93 0.70
C LEU A 129 -12.93 14.90 -0.26
N LEU A 130 -13.77 14.02 -0.81
CA LEU A 130 -13.35 12.91 -1.67
C LEU A 130 -13.26 13.30 -3.15
N SER A 131 -13.76 14.49 -3.53
CA SER A 131 -13.81 14.94 -4.92
C SER A 131 -12.49 15.53 -5.40
N LYS A 132 -12.24 15.37 -6.70
CA LYS A 132 -11.30 16.20 -7.46
C LYS A 132 -12.08 17.22 -8.31
N TRP A 133 -11.42 18.30 -8.72
CA TRP A 133 -12.04 19.45 -9.37
C TRP A 133 -11.33 19.76 -10.69
N ALA A 134 -12.07 20.11 -11.74
CA ALA A 134 -11.49 20.48 -13.02
C ALA A 134 -12.26 21.64 -13.65
N ILE A 135 -11.60 22.37 -14.57
CA ILE A 135 -12.23 23.43 -15.34
C ILE A 135 -12.70 22.86 -16.68
N TYR A 136 -13.95 23.12 -17.00
CA TYR A 136 -14.57 22.76 -18.27
C TYR A 136 -15.02 23.99 -19.04
N LYS A 137 -15.00 23.89 -20.37
CA LYS A 137 -15.71 24.79 -21.26
C LYS A 137 -17.01 24.11 -21.69
N GLU A 138 -18.12 24.84 -21.59
CA GLU A 138 -19.42 24.31 -21.98
C GLU A 138 -19.48 23.98 -23.47
N GLY A 139 -19.92 22.79 -23.80
CA GLY A 139 -20.13 22.33 -25.17
C GLY A 139 -21.58 21.89 -25.38
N VAL A 140 -22.01 21.70 -26.62
CA VAL A 140 -23.39 21.31 -26.95
C VAL A 140 -23.63 19.85 -26.56
N GLU A 141 -22.84 18.94 -27.09
CA GLU A 141 -22.97 17.48 -26.86
C GLU A 141 -22.07 16.99 -25.72
N ARG A 142 -20.87 17.54 -25.62
CA ARG A 142 -19.86 17.22 -24.61
C ARG A 142 -19.21 18.47 -24.08
N ASP A 143 -19.00 18.54 -22.77
CA ASP A 143 -18.21 19.58 -22.12
C ASP A 143 -16.72 19.30 -22.37
N GLN A 144 -15.97 20.32 -22.72
CA GLN A 144 -14.54 20.19 -23.01
C GLN A 144 -13.72 20.40 -21.74
N LEU A 145 -12.97 19.39 -21.33
CA LEU A 145 -11.99 19.50 -20.26
C LEU A 145 -10.83 20.43 -20.69
N VAL A 146 -10.57 21.48 -19.90
CA VAL A 146 -9.57 22.52 -20.21
C VAL A 146 -8.52 22.73 -19.12
N SER A 147 -8.58 21.98 -18.04
CA SER A 147 -7.54 21.86 -17.03
C SER A 147 -7.32 20.40 -16.66
N HIS A 148 -6.18 20.08 -16.03
CA HIS A 148 -6.16 18.86 -15.23
C HIS A 148 -7.13 18.98 -14.04
N ALA A 149 -7.58 17.83 -13.53
CA ALA A 149 -8.25 17.80 -12.26
C ALA A 149 -7.26 18.07 -11.11
N HIS A 150 -7.78 18.53 -9.98
CA HIS A 150 -6.97 18.79 -8.80
C HIS A 150 -7.66 18.25 -7.55
N GLN A 151 -6.89 17.51 -6.76
CA GLN A 151 -7.31 16.92 -5.49
C GLN A 151 -7.13 17.91 -4.33
N ALA A 152 -7.63 17.56 -3.14
CA ALA A 152 -7.42 18.37 -1.95
C ALA A 152 -5.92 18.50 -1.61
N ASP A 153 -5.44 19.74 -1.47
CA ASP A 153 -4.07 20.10 -1.02
C ASP A 153 -4.01 20.28 0.47
N GLU A 154 -5.08 20.85 1.05
CA GLU A 154 -5.20 21.17 2.46
C GLU A 154 -6.47 20.55 3.02
N ILE A 155 -6.35 19.88 4.14
CA ILE A 155 -7.46 19.20 4.81
C ILE A 155 -7.53 19.69 6.25
N HIS A 156 -8.69 20.22 6.64
CA HIS A 156 -8.95 20.59 8.02
C HIS A 156 -8.80 19.37 8.94
N ALA A 157 -7.99 19.52 9.97
CA ALA A 157 -7.79 18.48 10.96
C ALA A 157 -8.53 18.80 12.25
N PHE A 158 -9.30 17.83 12.75
CA PHE A 158 -10.06 17.95 14.00
C PHE A 158 -9.15 18.04 15.23
N GLN A 159 -7.92 17.57 15.13
CA GLN A 159 -6.94 17.54 16.22
C GLN A 159 -5.50 17.60 15.69
N ASN A 160 -4.58 17.87 16.60
CA ASN A 160 -3.14 17.89 16.29
C ASN A 160 -2.43 16.83 17.13
N LEU A 161 -2.26 15.63 16.58
CA LEU A 161 -1.50 14.57 17.22
C LEU A 161 0.01 14.84 17.11
N PRO A 162 0.81 14.44 18.11
CA PRO A 162 2.26 14.55 18.01
C PRO A 162 2.79 13.64 16.90
N ALA A 163 3.82 14.11 16.18
CA ALA A 163 4.52 13.28 15.21
C ALA A 163 5.15 12.06 15.91
N ILE A 164 5.02 10.90 15.29
CA ILE A 164 5.69 9.70 15.75
C ILE A 164 7.13 9.76 15.29
N LYS A 165 8.07 9.54 16.24
CA LYS A 165 9.49 9.48 15.95
C LYS A 165 9.96 8.04 16.15
N LEU A 166 10.50 7.46 15.11
CA LEU A 166 11.18 6.17 15.21
C LEU A 166 12.48 6.34 16.01
N THR A 167 12.71 5.51 16.98
CA THR A 167 13.92 5.48 17.80
C THR A 167 15.03 4.62 17.18
N SER A 168 14.64 3.74 16.25
CA SER A 168 15.52 2.91 15.43
C SER A 168 14.82 2.56 14.13
N LYS A 169 15.55 1.98 13.17
CA LYS A 169 14.94 1.42 11.95
C LYS A 169 14.41 -0.01 12.15
N LYS A 170 14.49 -0.58 13.37
CA LYS A 170 14.02 -1.94 13.66
C LYS A 170 12.51 -2.00 13.80
N GLY A 171 11.90 -2.96 13.14
CA GLY A 171 10.47 -3.24 13.21
C GLY A 171 10.16 -4.73 13.09
N LEU A 172 8.91 -5.09 13.33
CA LEU A 172 8.39 -6.44 13.17
C LEU A 172 7.11 -6.45 12.31
N GLY A 173 7.00 -7.42 11.45
CA GLY A 173 5.75 -7.78 10.78
C GLY A 173 4.81 -8.46 11.76
N GLY A 174 3.66 -7.85 12.02
CA GLY A 174 2.65 -8.35 12.94
C GLY A 174 2.93 -8.07 14.42
N ILE A 175 1.86 -7.99 15.19
CA ILE A 175 1.88 -7.84 16.64
C ILE A 175 0.98 -8.91 17.25
N ILE A 176 1.56 -9.93 17.86
CA ILE A 176 0.82 -11.02 18.50
C ILE A 176 1.03 -10.92 20.01
N PRO A 177 0.04 -10.46 20.79
CA PRO A 177 0.13 -10.40 22.24
C PRO A 177 0.20 -11.82 22.85
N ASN A 178 1.40 -12.25 23.18
CA ASN A 178 1.67 -13.57 23.74
C ASN A 178 2.82 -13.52 24.77
N GLN A 179 3.29 -14.67 25.24
CA GLN A 179 4.38 -14.79 26.23
C GLN A 179 5.71 -14.17 25.77
N TYR A 180 5.90 -13.89 24.46
CA TYR A 180 7.12 -13.31 23.90
C TYR A 180 6.99 -11.81 23.59
N ILE A 181 5.90 -11.15 24.02
CA ILE A 181 5.68 -9.71 23.75
C ILE A 181 6.83 -8.82 24.26
N SER A 182 7.64 -9.30 25.20
CA SER A 182 8.86 -8.63 25.67
C SER A 182 9.94 -8.50 24.57
N ASP A 183 9.87 -9.29 23.49
CA ASP A 183 10.78 -9.17 22.35
C ASP A 183 10.76 -7.76 21.75
N PHE A 184 9.61 -7.11 21.73
CA PHE A 184 9.50 -5.74 21.24
C PHE A 184 10.47 -4.78 21.95
N THR A 185 10.63 -4.95 23.26
CA THR A 185 11.57 -4.18 24.06
C THR A 185 13.00 -4.74 23.93
N SER A 186 13.18 -6.06 24.00
CA SER A 186 14.50 -6.69 23.98
C SER A 186 15.21 -6.52 22.63
N LEU A 187 14.46 -6.50 21.55
CA LEU A 187 14.96 -6.25 20.18
C LEU A 187 15.10 -4.75 19.86
N GLY A 188 14.54 -3.85 20.66
CA GLY A 188 14.53 -2.41 20.39
C GLY A 188 13.64 -2.04 19.21
N ILE A 189 12.47 -2.67 19.11
CA ILE A 189 11.50 -2.45 18.03
C ILE A 189 10.90 -1.05 18.14
N SER A 190 10.88 -0.32 17.05
CA SER A 190 10.38 1.05 16.93
C SER A 190 9.14 1.15 16.02
N SER A 191 8.95 0.17 15.14
CA SER A 191 7.81 0.11 14.22
C SER A 191 7.26 -1.30 14.07
N ALA A 192 6.00 -1.42 13.64
CA ALA A 192 5.38 -2.70 13.32
C ALA A 192 4.31 -2.52 12.25
N THR A 193 3.93 -3.62 11.59
CA THR A 193 2.75 -3.68 10.73
C THR A 193 1.63 -4.46 11.40
N ILE A 194 0.38 -4.22 10.98
CA ILE A 194 -0.79 -5.00 11.38
C ILE A 194 -1.76 -5.09 10.21
N ASN A 195 -2.28 -6.28 9.95
CA ASN A 195 -3.33 -6.46 8.94
C ASN A 195 -4.67 -5.94 9.46
N VAL A 196 -5.36 -5.14 8.65
CA VAL A 196 -6.69 -4.60 8.93
C VAL A 196 -7.60 -4.97 7.76
N CYS A 197 -8.27 -6.11 7.89
CA CYS A 197 -9.22 -6.57 6.90
C CYS A 197 -10.61 -5.97 7.20
N ILE A 198 -11.02 -4.98 6.39
CA ILE A 198 -12.26 -4.22 6.60
C ILE A 198 -13.47 -5.15 6.61
N THR A 199 -13.48 -6.13 5.74
CA THR A 199 -14.59 -7.07 5.52
C THR A 199 -14.76 -8.10 6.64
N GLN A 200 -13.84 -8.15 7.60
CA GLN A 200 -13.93 -9.08 8.74
C GLN A 200 -14.64 -8.46 9.98
N PHE A 201 -14.79 -7.15 10.05
CA PHE A 201 -15.41 -6.50 11.20
C PHE A 201 -16.56 -5.54 10.88
N MET A 202 -16.81 -5.24 9.61
CA MET A 202 -17.85 -4.28 9.18
C MET A 202 -19.06 -5.01 8.61
N HIS A 203 -20.28 -4.53 8.96
CA HIS A 203 -21.54 -5.11 8.54
C HIS A 203 -22.55 -4.04 8.11
N LEU A 204 -23.53 -4.42 7.30
CA LEU A 204 -24.66 -3.56 6.90
C LEU A 204 -25.86 -3.66 7.86
N THR A 205 -25.96 -4.75 8.61
CA THR A 205 -27.06 -5.01 9.55
C THR A 205 -26.53 -5.19 10.97
N PRO A 206 -27.22 -4.66 11.99
CA PRO A 206 -26.75 -4.70 13.37
C PRO A 206 -26.70 -6.14 13.92
N ARG A 207 -25.67 -6.43 14.68
CA ARG A 207 -25.52 -7.65 15.49
C ARG A 207 -25.34 -7.27 16.96
N ALA A 208 -25.58 -8.22 17.86
CA ALA A 208 -25.44 -7.94 19.28
C ALA A 208 -23.97 -7.64 19.64
N GLY A 209 -23.72 -6.48 20.21
CA GLY A 209 -22.39 -6.01 20.60
C GLY A 209 -21.67 -5.17 19.54
N ASP A 210 -22.28 -4.92 18.38
CA ASP A 210 -21.70 -4.06 17.36
C ASP A 210 -21.68 -2.58 17.80
N ILE A 211 -20.70 -1.86 17.28
CA ILE A 211 -20.59 -0.40 17.38
C ILE A 211 -21.23 0.21 16.13
N ALA A 212 -22.30 0.99 16.31
CA ALA A 212 -22.93 1.73 15.22
C ALA A 212 -22.06 2.93 14.81
N HIS A 213 -21.83 3.09 13.51
CA HIS A 213 -21.08 4.20 12.91
C HIS A 213 -21.81 4.75 11.69
N THR A 214 -22.08 6.05 11.68
CA THR A 214 -22.80 6.70 10.58
C THR A 214 -21.83 7.48 9.71
N TYR A 215 -21.87 7.22 8.40
CA TYR A 215 -21.14 7.94 7.37
C TYR A 215 -21.98 8.00 6.09
N GLY A 216 -21.95 9.11 5.36
CA GLY A 216 -22.69 9.25 4.10
C GLY A 216 -24.21 9.09 4.24
N GLY A 217 -24.76 9.38 5.43
CA GLY A 217 -26.19 9.23 5.74
C GLY A 217 -26.63 7.78 6.03
N ARG A 218 -25.71 6.81 5.98
CA ARG A 218 -25.96 5.40 6.30
C ARG A 218 -25.25 4.99 7.59
N THR A 219 -25.89 4.10 8.35
CA THR A 219 -25.25 3.48 9.53
C THR A 219 -24.67 2.12 9.14
N TYR A 220 -23.40 1.94 9.48
CA TYR A 220 -22.65 0.69 9.41
C TYR A 220 -22.41 0.16 10.82
N TYR A 221 -22.15 -1.11 10.95
CA TYR A 221 -21.98 -1.78 12.24
C TYR A 221 -20.62 -2.48 12.29
N MET A 222 -19.88 -2.25 13.38
CA MET A 222 -18.52 -2.74 13.55
C MET A 222 -18.46 -3.76 14.68
N ASP A 223 -17.98 -4.97 14.40
CA ASP A 223 -17.85 -6.04 15.40
C ASP A 223 -16.87 -5.64 16.50
N GLU A 224 -17.40 -5.28 17.68
CA GLU A 224 -16.59 -4.89 18.83
C GLU A 224 -15.70 -6.04 19.34
N GLY A 225 -16.16 -7.28 19.23
CA GLY A 225 -15.42 -8.47 19.66
C GLY A 225 -14.17 -8.68 18.82
N TYR A 226 -14.32 -8.59 17.49
CA TYR A 226 -13.20 -8.63 16.56
C TYR A 226 -12.22 -7.47 16.82
N LEU A 227 -12.73 -6.24 16.87
CA LEU A 227 -11.89 -5.06 17.10
C LEU A 227 -11.07 -5.20 18.38
N LYS A 228 -11.68 -5.61 19.50
CA LYS A 228 -10.98 -5.78 20.78
C LYS A 228 -9.86 -6.81 20.72
N THR A 229 -10.09 -7.93 20.06
CA THR A 229 -9.13 -9.05 20.08
C THR A 229 -8.05 -8.91 19.02
N VAL A 230 -8.41 -8.45 17.82
CA VAL A 230 -7.52 -8.43 16.66
C VAL A 230 -6.79 -7.10 16.51
N LEU A 231 -7.41 -5.98 16.89
CA LEU A 231 -6.83 -4.65 16.69
C LEU A 231 -6.50 -3.91 18.00
N ASP A 232 -7.45 -3.74 18.94
CA ASP A 232 -7.23 -2.92 20.14
C ASP A 232 -6.08 -3.47 21.00
N VAL A 233 -6.09 -4.77 21.30
CA VAL A 233 -5.06 -5.37 22.19
C VAL A 233 -3.66 -5.25 21.58
N PRO A 234 -3.41 -5.63 20.31
CA PRO A 234 -2.11 -5.42 19.68
C PRO A 234 -1.68 -3.95 19.62
N LEU A 235 -2.58 -3.05 19.20
CA LEU A 235 -2.28 -1.62 19.09
C LEU A 235 -2.00 -0.97 20.45
N LEU A 236 -2.69 -1.38 21.51
CA LEU A 236 -2.39 -0.95 22.89
C LEU A 236 -1.02 -1.44 23.35
N GLU A 237 -0.64 -2.67 23.03
CA GLU A 237 0.70 -3.18 23.38
C GLU A 237 1.80 -2.42 22.62
N ALA A 238 1.56 -2.03 21.38
CA ALA A 238 2.46 -1.16 20.61
C ALA A 238 2.54 0.26 21.24
N ALA A 239 1.39 0.87 21.55
CA ALA A 239 1.33 2.21 22.13
C ALA A 239 2.03 2.30 23.48
N LYS A 240 1.90 1.30 24.36
CA LYS A 240 2.63 1.20 25.65
C LYS A 240 4.15 1.23 25.49
N ARG A 241 4.66 0.85 24.31
CA ARG A 241 6.10 0.78 23.99
C ARG A 241 6.56 1.87 23.03
N ASN A 242 5.69 2.83 22.71
CA ASN A 242 5.94 3.88 21.71
C ASN A 242 6.32 3.33 20.32
N ILE A 243 5.73 2.21 19.92
CA ILE A 243 5.95 1.60 18.61
C ILE A 243 5.00 2.23 17.59
N ALA A 244 5.54 2.72 16.49
CA ALA A 244 4.76 3.21 15.36
C ALA A 244 4.14 2.04 14.59
N VAL A 245 2.83 2.04 14.39
CA VAL A 245 2.14 0.95 13.68
C VAL A 245 1.63 1.45 12.34
N ALA A 246 1.94 0.71 11.28
CA ALA A 246 1.34 0.86 9.97
C ALA A 246 0.28 -0.22 9.75
N ALA A 247 -0.94 0.20 9.40
CA ALA A 247 -2.06 -0.70 9.12
C ALA A 247 -2.09 -1.08 7.65
N ILE A 248 -2.00 -2.37 7.34
CA ILE A 248 -2.17 -2.92 5.99
C ILE A 248 -3.65 -3.11 5.75
N ILE A 249 -4.22 -2.31 4.86
CA ILE A 249 -5.67 -2.29 4.58
C ILE A 249 -6.01 -3.31 3.52
N LEU A 250 -6.86 -4.27 3.88
CA LEU A 250 -7.22 -5.40 3.04
C LEU A 250 -8.74 -5.46 2.84
N VAL A 251 -9.14 -5.85 1.64
CA VAL A 251 -10.54 -6.09 1.25
C VAL A 251 -10.65 -7.50 0.67
N GLU A 252 -11.33 -8.39 1.38
CA GLU A 252 -11.59 -9.74 0.88
C GLU A 252 -12.71 -9.73 -0.17
N PRO A 253 -12.70 -10.70 -1.10
CA PRO A 253 -13.81 -10.89 -2.01
C PRO A 253 -15.09 -11.26 -1.24
N ALA A 254 -16.25 -10.87 -1.77
CA ALA A 254 -17.55 -10.97 -1.13
C ALA A 254 -17.87 -12.34 -0.52
N ALA A 255 -17.44 -13.40 -1.20
CA ALA A 255 -17.63 -14.78 -0.74
C ALA A 255 -16.89 -15.15 0.56
N LYS A 256 -15.87 -14.35 0.95
CA LYS A 256 -15.08 -14.56 2.17
C LYS A 256 -15.46 -13.60 3.30
N CYS A 257 -16.27 -12.59 3.00
CA CYS A 257 -16.66 -11.56 3.96
C CYS A 257 -17.60 -12.10 5.04
N VAL A 258 -17.52 -11.56 6.24
CA VAL A 258 -18.45 -11.88 7.33
C VAL A 258 -19.87 -11.38 7.06
N ASP A 259 -20.01 -10.35 6.21
CA ASP A 259 -21.25 -9.87 5.62
C ASP A 259 -21.09 -9.85 4.09
N PRO A 260 -21.67 -10.85 3.35
CA PRO A 260 -21.53 -10.91 1.90
C PRO A 260 -22.15 -9.72 1.16
N ASP A 261 -23.19 -9.08 1.70
CA ASP A 261 -23.82 -7.90 1.10
C ASP A 261 -22.90 -6.68 1.19
N LEU A 262 -22.21 -6.50 2.33
CA LEU A 262 -21.15 -5.50 2.45
C LEU A 262 -19.97 -5.85 1.53
N GLY A 263 -19.60 -7.13 1.48
CA GLY A 263 -18.56 -7.61 0.58
C GLY A 263 -18.86 -7.29 -0.88
N ALA A 264 -20.12 -7.45 -1.33
CA ALA A 264 -20.56 -7.11 -2.67
C ALA A 264 -20.45 -5.60 -2.99
N LEU A 265 -20.61 -4.72 -1.98
CA LEU A 265 -20.37 -3.29 -2.14
C LEU A 265 -18.89 -2.95 -2.28
N LEU A 266 -18.02 -3.65 -1.56
CA LEU A 266 -16.59 -3.34 -1.49
C LEU A 266 -15.75 -4.07 -2.54
N GLN A 267 -16.19 -5.22 -3.04
CA GLN A 267 -15.49 -5.95 -4.10
C GLN A 267 -15.54 -5.19 -5.42
N HIS A 268 -14.41 -5.08 -6.11
CA HIS A 268 -14.38 -4.51 -7.47
C HIS A 268 -15.30 -5.30 -8.40
N PRO A 269 -16.09 -4.64 -9.28
CA PRO A 269 -17.01 -5.35 -10.19
C PRO A 269 -16.32 -6.41 -11.07
N ASP A 270 -15.10 -6.12 -11.52
CA ASP A 270 -14.32 -6.99 -12.40
C ASP A 270 -13.40 -7.95 -11.62
N TYR A 271 -13.61 -8.13 -10.30
CA TYR A 271 -12.87 -9.15 -9.56
C TYR A 271 -13.15 -10.54 -10.11
N GLU A 272 -12.09 -11.28 -10.41
CA GLU A 272 -12.19 -12.64 -10.95
C GLU A 272 -11.71 -13.71 -9.97
N ARG A 273 -10.55 -13.46 -9.33
CA ARG A 273 -9.87 -14.42 -8.46
C ARG A 273 -8.87 -13.73 -7.53
N GLY A 274 -8.24 -14.49 -6.68
CA GLY A 274 -7.17 -14.04 -5.78
C GLY A 274 -7.56 -14.02 -4.32
N VAL A 275 -6.66 -13.54 -3.50
CA VAL A 275 -6.82 -13.47 -2.04
C VAL A 275 -7.62 -12.23 -1.65
N TYR A 276 -7.30 -11.08 -2.27
CA TYR A 276 -7.93 -9.80 -2.03
C TYR A 276 -8.38 -9.13 -3.34
N THR A 277 -9.33 -8.22 -3.22
CA THR A 277 -9.87 -7.42 -4.32
C THR A 277 -9.43 -5.97 -4.21
N MET A 278 -9.30 -5.28 -5.35
CA MET A 278 -9.33 -3.82 -5.38
C MET A 278 -10.69 -3.35 -4.82
N PRO A 279 -10.73 -2.30 -3.98
CA PRO A 279 -12.02 -1.77 -3.52
C PRO A 279 -12.84 -1.23 -4.69
N ASN A 280 -14.14 -1.46 -4.62
CA ASN A 280 -15.10 -0.91 -5.56
C ASN A 280 -15.27 0.61 -5.33
N MET A 281 -14.95 1.40 -6.33
CA MET A 281 -15.13 2.86 -6.33
C MET A 281 -15.98 3.33 -7.51
N THR A 282 -16.83 2.44 -8.07
CA THR A 282 -17.64 2.75 -9.25
C THR A 282 -19.03 3.29 -8.93
N THR A 283 -19.43 3.28 -7.64
CA THR A 283 -20.72 3.79 -7.18
C THR A 283 -20.59 4.71 -5.95
N LEU A 284 -21.51 5.63 -5.77
CA LEU A 284 -21.58 6.48 -4.57
C LEU A 284 -21.67 5.64 -3.29
N GLU A 285 -22.49 4.58 -3.32
CA GLU A 285 -22.69 3.72 -2.16
C GLU A 285 -21.43 2.98 -1.76
N SER A 286 -20.69 2.44 -2.74
CA SER A 286 -19.41 1.74 -2.52
C SER A 286 -18.33 2.69 -1.99
N VAL A 287 -18.21 3.89 -2.56
CA VAL A 287 -17.28 4.93 -2.09
C VAL A 287 -17.61 5.32 -0.65
N ASN A 288 -18.87 5.56 -0.32
CA ASN A 288 -19.28 5.89 1.06
C ASN A 288 -19.02 4.72 2.03
N CYS A 289 -19.25 3.48 1.59
CA CYS A 289 -18.97 2.28 2.40
C CYS A 289 -17.47 2.16 2.71
N TYR A 290 -16.63 2.32 1.70
CA TYR A 290 -15.17 2.27 1.85
C TYR A 290 -14.64 3.42 2.72
N ALA A 291 -15.16 4.64 2.50
CA ALA A 291 -14.84 5.82 3.29
C ALA A 291 -15.26 5.67 4.77
N ALA A 292 -16.41 5.06 5.04
CA ALA A 292 -16.91 4.81 6.39
C ALA A 292 -15.94 3.96 7.22
N ALA A 293 -15.28 2.98 6.60
CA ALA A 293 -14.28 2.16 7.27
C ALA A 293 -13.11 3.01 7.77
N PHE A 294 -12.56 3.90 6.94
CA PHE A 294 -11.45 4.78 7.34
C PHE A 294 -11.87 5.82 8.38
N ASP A 295 -13.06 6.39 8.24
CA ASP A 295 -13.57 7.36 9.22
C ASP A 295 -13.74 6.71 10.60
N PHE A 296 -14.25 5.48 10.64
CA PHE A 296 -14.35 4.72 11.89
C PHE A 296 -12.98 4.38 12.47
N LEU A 297 -12.08 3.81 11.67
CA LEU A 297 -10.74 3.40 12.12
C LEU A 297 -9.93 4.61 12.62
N ALA A 298 -9.97 5.73 11.89
CA ALA A 298 -9.28 6.94 12.29
C ALA A 298 -9.86 7.55 13.57
N LYS A 299 -11.19 7.59 13.72
CA LYS A 299 -11.84 7.99 14.97
C LYS A 299 -11.43 7.15 16.17
N ARG A 300 -11.22 5.85 15.96
CA ARG A 300 -10.86 4.92 17.03
C ARG A 300 -9.37 4.96 17.35
N TYR A 301 -8.50 4.97 16.34
CA TYR A 301 -7.07 4.74 16.48
C TYR A 301 -6.19 5.97 16.24
N CYS A 302 -6.76 7.13 15.97
CA CYS A 302 -6.04 8.40 15.88
C CYS A 302 -6.54 9.35 16.98
N THR A 303 -6.37 8.97 18.24
CA THR A 303 -6.81 9.77 19.40
C THR A 303 -5.62 10.18 20.26
N ALA A 304 -5.69 11.35 20.90
CA ALA A 304 -4.59 11.89 21.71
C ALA A 304 -4.28 11.04 22.96
N ASP A 305 -5.28 10.33 23.49
CA ASP A 305 -5.15 9.46 24.67
C ASP A 305 -4.72 8.03 24.33
N ASN A 306 -4.64 7.66 23.05
CA ASN A 306 -4.33 6.32 22.57
C ASN A 306 -5.16 5.21 23.25
N ARG A 307 -6.41 5.51 23.61
CA ARG A 307 -7.25 4.59 24.43
C ARG A 307 -7.46 3.21 23.81
N TYR A 308 -7.33 3.09 22.50
CA TYR A 308 -7.39 1.85 21.75
C TYR A 308 -6.06 1.51 21.05
N GLY A 309 -4.98 2.25 21.35
CA GLY A 309 -3.74 2.26 20.61
C GLY A 309 -3.73 3.29 19.48
N ARG A 310 -2.72 3.26 18.59
CA ARG A 310 -2.60 4.23 17.50
C ARG A 310 -2.16 3.57 16.20
N ILE A 311 -2.83 3.90 15.12
CA ILE A 311 -2.36 3.68 13.74
C ILE A 311 -1.65 4.96 13.29
N ALA A 312 -0.37 4.82 12.92
CA ALA A 312 0.47 5.94 12.48
C ALA A 312 0.41 6.16 10.97
N HIS A 313 0.47 5.07 10.21
CA HIS A 313 0.50 5.06 8.75
C HIS A 313 -0.44 3.99 8.20
N TRP A 314 -0.79 4.13 6.92
CA TRP A 314 -1.80 3.31 6.25
C TRP A 314 -1.19 2.72 4.99
N ILE A 315 -1.04 1.40 4.92
CA ILE A 315 -0.49 0.70 3.76
C ILE A 315 -1.66 0.25 2.86
N MET A 316 -1.65 0.68 1.63
CA MET A 316 -2.72 0.46 0.65
C MET A 316 -2.21 -0.45 -0.47
N HIS A 317 -2.60 -1.55 -0.56
CA HIS A 317 -3.20 -2.69 0.04
C HIS A 317 -2.10 -3.70 0.39
N ASN A 318 -1.96 -4.82 -0.35
CA ASN A 318 -0.81 -5.70 -0.30
C ASN A 318 -0.29 -5.93 -1.72
N GLU A 319 1.02 -5.77 -1.94
CA GLU A 319 1.74 -6.13 -3.17
C GLU A 319 0.96 -5.83 -4.46
N VAL A 320 0.63 -4.56 -4.68
CA VAL A 320 -0.31 -4.15 -5.76
C VAL A 320 0.22 -4.42 -7.17
N ASP A 321 1.52 -4.56 -7.35
CA ASP A 321 2.13 -5.04 -8.58
C ASP A 321 1.88 -6.56 -8.79
N GLY A 322 1.70 -7.33 -7.71
CA GLY A 322 1.17 -8.70 -7.68
C GLY A 322 -0.36 -8.75 -7.75
N CYS A 323 -0.97 -7.92 -8.58
CA CYS A 323 -2.39 -7.58 -8.57
C CYS A 323 -3.34 -8.75 -8.77
N ILE A 324 -2.91 -9.83 -9.44
CA ILE A 324 -3.80 -10.97 -9.74
C ILE A 324 -4.28 -11.66 -8.46
N ASP A 325 -3.42 -11.77 -7.44
CA ASP A 325 -3.76 -12.41 -6.17
C ASP A 325 -4.06 -11.41 -5.05
N TRP A 326 -3.34 -10.26 -5.04
CA TRP A 326 -3.32 -9.41 -3.87
C TRP A 326 -4.20 -8.16 -3.96
N THR A 327 -4.61 -7.74 -5.18
CA THR A 327 -5.43 -6.55 -5.37
C THR A 327 -6.19 -6.65 -6.70
N ASN A 328 -6.97 -7.73 -6.85
CA ASN A 328 -7.57 -8.10 -8.13
C ASN A 328 -8.74 -7.19 -8.52
N MET A 329 -8.71 -6.72 -9.75
CA MET A 329 -9.81 -6.02 -10.45
C MET A 329 -9.92 -6.47 -11.90
N GLY A 330 -9.71 -7.78 -12.16
CA GLY A 330 -9.56 -8.33 -13.50
C GLY A 330 -8.20 -7.99 -14.12
N ILE A 331 -8.04 -8.31 -15.38
CA ILE A 331 -6.83 -8.00 -16.15
C ILE A 331 -7.01 -6.63 -16.80
N LYS A 332 -6.36 -5.59 -16.28
CA LYS A 332 -6.47 -4.21 -16.74
C LYS A 332 -5.14 -3.68 -17.25
N PRO A 333 -5.13 -2.72 -18.22
CA PRO A 333 -3.93 -1.98 -18.56
C PRO A 333 -3.38 -1.19 -17.36
N LEU A 334 -2.09 -0.92 -17.38
CA LEU A 334 -1.36 -0.32 -16.24
C LEU A 334 -1.97 1.00 -15.76
N THR A 335 -2.31 1.91 -16.67
CA THR A 335 -2.82 3.25 -16.29
C THR A 335 -4.24 3.16 -15.72
N VAL A 336 -5.08 2.28 -16.24
CA VAL A 336 -6.44 2.02 -15.71
C VAL A 336 -6.38 1.44 -14.30
N PHE A 337 -5.51 0.45 -14.08
CA PHE A 337 -5.28 -0.11 -12.75
C PHE A 337 -4.77 0.95 -11.76
N THR A 338 -3.77 1.72 -12.17
CA THR A 338 -3.14 2.74 -11.32
C THR A 338 -4.08 3.88 -10.98
N ASP A 339 -4.95 4.32 -11.91
CA ASP A 339 -5.98 5.35 -11.64
C ASP A 339 -6.93 4.89 -10.51
N THR A 340 -7.40 3.65 -10.60
CA THR A 340 -8.24 3.06 -9.54
C THR A 340 -7.49 2.94 -8.22
N TYR A 341 -6.24 2.49 -8.26
CA TYR A 341 -5.40 2.39 -7.06
C TYR A 341 -5.19 3.74 -6.37
N ILE A 342 -4.92 4.79 -7.14
CA ILE A 342 -4.76 6.15 -6.60
C ILE A 342 -6.05 6.66 -5.97
N LYS A 343 -7.22 6.39 -6.55
CA LYS A 343 -8.51 6.73 -5.94
C LYS A 343 -8.64 6.11 -4.54
N SER A 344 -8.25 4.84 -4.38
CA SER A 344 -8.27 4.18 -3.07
C SER A 344 -7.30 4.83 -2.07
N MET A 345 -6.08 5.15 -2.50
CA MET A 345 -5.10 5.84 -1.66
C MET A 345 -5.60 7.23 -1.23
N ARG A 346 -6.22 7.99 -2.15
CA ARG A 346 -6.74 9.34 -1.88
C ARG A 346 -7.93 9.33 -0.93
N ILE A 347 -8.85 8.38 -1.05
CA ILE A 347 -9.96 8.23 -0.09
C ILE A 347 -9.40 8.00 1.32
N CYS A 348 -8.47 7.07 1.48
CA CYS A 348 -7.81 6.84 2.77
C CYS A 348 -7.11 8.11 3.27
N TYR A 349 -6.21 8.69 2.46
CA TYR A 349 -5.44 9.88 2.83
C TYR A 349 -6.33 11.03 3.26
N ASN A 350 -7.32 11.39 2.46
CA ASN A 350 -8.18 12.54 2.72
C ASN A 350 -8.95 12.37 4.04
N ILE A 351 -9.43 11.16 4.34
CA ILE A 351 -10.17 10.90 5.57
C ILE A 351 -9.24 10.89 6.79
N VAL A 352 -8.16 10.13 6.75
CA VAL A 352 -7.31 9.95 7.94
C VAL A 352 -6.57 11.23 8.33
N ARG A 353 -6.27 12.11 7.36
CA ARG A 353 -5.64 13.41 7.60
C ARG A 353 -6.50 14.37 8.44
N GLN A 354 -7.80 14.16 8.50
CA GLN A 354 -8.69 14.91 9.40
C GLN A 354 -8.45 14.54 10.87
N TYR A 355 -7.96 13.33 11.14
CA TYR A 355 -7.72 12.80 12.49
C TYR A 355 -6.25 12.84 12.88
N ASP A 356 -5.34 12.68 11.93
CA ASP A 356 -3.90 12.75 12.15
C ASP A 356 -3.20 13.45 10.98
N LYS A 357 -2.75 14.69 11.18
CA LYS A 357 -2.00 15.47 10.17
C LYS A 357 -0.68 14.81 9.75
N GLN A 358 -0.16 13.89 10.56
CA GLN A 358 1.12 13.22 10.31
C GLN A 358 0.93 11.87 9.60
N ALA A 359 -0.32 11.38 9.48
CA ALA A 359 -0.59 10.13 8.82
C ALA A 359 -0.13 10.16 7.36
N GLU A 360 0.58 9.13 6.95
CA GLU A 360 0.98 8.89 5.57
C GLU A 360 0.24 7.66 5.04
N VAL A 361 0.04 7.66 3.73
CA VAL A 361 -0.51 6.52 3.00
C VAL A 361 0.60 5.93 2.16
N LEU A 362 0.93 4.65 2.38
CA LEU A 362 2.04 3.97 1.73
C LEU A 362 1.52 3.02 0.66
N GLY A 363 2.09 3.08 -0.54
CA GLY A 363 1.87 2.09 -1.57
C GLY A 363 2.66 0.82 -1.27
N SER A 364 2.02 -0.35 -1.40
CA SER A 364 2.62 -1.66 -1.13
C SER A 364 3.13 -2.31 -2.39
N PHE A 365 4.41 -2.68 -2.42
CA PHE A 365 5.09 -3.18 -3.62
C PHE A 365 6.04 -4.33 -3.31
N THR A 366 6.15 -5.26 -4.27
CA THR A 366 7.14 -6.35 -4.22
C THR A 366 8.55 -5.89 -4.62
N HIS A 367 9.49 -6.83 -4.57
CA HIS A 367 10.86 -6.62 -5.06
C HIS A 367 11.01 -6.50 -6.58
N SER A 368 9.93 -6.68 -7.36
CA SER A 368 9.91 -6.68 -8.83
C SER A 368 10.03 -5.26 -9.40
N TRP A 369 11.26 -4.74 -9.55
CA TRP A 369 11.48 -3.34 -9.89
C TRP A 369 11.24 -3.01 -11.37
N THR A 370 11.96 -3.66 -12.30
CA THR A 370 11.76 -3.49 -13.75
C THR A 370 11.46 -4.81 -14.45
N GLN A 371 11.39 -5.91 -13.72
CA GLN A 371 11.12 -7.24 -14.23
C GLN A 371 10.04 -7.90 -13.40
N ILE A 372 9.02 -8.40 -14.05
CA ILE A 372 7.98 -9.24 -13.42
C ILE A 372 8.62 -10.55 -12.93
N ALA A 373 8.51 -10.82 -11.64
CA ALA A 373 9.09 -12.02 -11.03
C ALA A 373 8.31 -13.30 -11.37
N ASN A 374 6.98 -13.21 -11.45
CA ASN A 374 6.10 -14.34 -11.73
C ASN A 374 4.88 -13.90 -12.54
N VAL A 375 4.85 -14.23 -13.81
CA VAL A 375 3.77 -13.87 -14.76
C VAL A 375 2.39 -14.44 -14.38
N GLY A 376 2.30 -15.39 -13.46
CA GLY A 376 1.02 -15.92 -12.97
C GLY A 376 0.34 -15.03 -11.93
N TRP A 377 1.08 -14.15 -11.26
CA TRP A 377 0.63 -13.33 -10.13
C TRP A 377 0.77 -11.83 -10.39
N TRP A 378 1.73 -11.42 -11.23
CA TRP A 378 2.05 -10.05 -11.54
C TRP A 378 1.66 -9.68 -12.98
N LEU A 379 1.08 -8.51 -13.15
CA LEU A 379 0.89 -7.88 -14.46
C LEU A 379 1.84 -6.70 -14.66
N TYR A 380 2.29 -6.08 -13.58
CA TYR A 380 3.09 -4.86 -13.60
C TYR A 380 4.36 -5.03 -12.78
N THR A 381 5.30 -4.14 -13.01
CA THR A 381 6.45 -3.97 -12.12
C THR A 381 6.16 -2.88 -11.09
N SER A 382 6.79 -2.96 -9.93
CA SER A 382 6.63 -1.94 -8.90
C SER A 382 7.02 -0.55 -9.39
N LYS A 383 8.08 -0.45 -10.23
CA LYS A 383 8.54 0.81 -10.81
C LYS A 383 7.51 1.47 -11.72
N GLU A 384 6.81 0.72 -12.55
CA GLU A 384 5.79 1.26 -13.47
C GLU A 384 4.65 1.94 -12.70
N ILE A 385 4.13 1.30 -11.65
CA ILE A 385 3.08 1.89 -10.80
C ILE A 385 3.63 3.10 -10.04
N ILE A 386 4.83 3.01 -9.45
CA ILE A 386 5.47 4.12 -8.72
C ILE A 386 5.71 5.33 -9.63
N ASP A 387 6.14 5.12 -10.86
CA ASP A 387 6.34 6.20 -11.84
C ASP A 387 5.02 6.88 -12.19
N LEU A 388 3.93 6.12 -12.35
CA LEU A 388 2.58 6.68 -12.57
C LEU A 388 2.06 7.42 -11.32
N LEU A 389 2.29 6.93 -10.11
CA LEU A 389 1.98 7.67 -8.87
C LEU A 389 2.64 9.06 -8.87
N ASN A 390 3.89 9.14 -9.31
CA ASN A 390 4.59 10.42 -9.45
C ASN A 390 3.98 11.30 -10.57
N VAL A 391 3.52 10.71 -11.68
CA VAL A 391 2.83 11.46 -12.76
C VAL A 391 1.55 12.07 -12.23
N TYR A 392 0.66 11.27 -11.63
CA TYR A 392 -0.60 11.74 -11.04
C TYR A 392 -0.37 12.81 -9.96
N SER A 393 0.63 12.62 -9.10
CA SER A 393 0.98 13.60 -8.06
C SER A 393 1.34 14.96 -8.66
N ARG A 394 2.09 14.98 -9.77
CA ARG A 394 2.43 16.23 -10.47
C ARG A 394 1.24 16.86 -11.18
N VAL A 395 0.34 16.05 -11.70
CA VAL A 395 -0.76 16.46 -12.58
C VAL A 395 -1.99 16.85 -11.79
N GLU A 396 -2.41 16.02 -10.82
CA GLU A 396 -3.67 16.18 -10.10
C GLU A 396 -3.51 16.68 -8.65
N GLY A 397 -2.33 17.17 -8.29
CA GLY A 397 -1.99 17.61 -6.94
C GLY A 397 -1.30 16.52 -6.11
N ASP A 398 -0.17 16.90 -5.52
CA ASP A 398 0.64 16.00 -4.74
C ASP A 398 0.06 15.76 -3.33
N PHE A 399 0.25 14.57 -2.79
CA PHE A 399 -0.08 14.21 -1.43
C PHE A 399 1.06 13.42 -0.79
N GLN A 400 1.05 13.33 0.54
CA GLN A 400 2.13 12.69 1.27
C GLN A 400 1.96 11.18 1.27
N TRP A 401 2.32 10.55 0.15
CA TRP A 401 2.41 9.10 0.03
C TRP A 401 3.87 8.64 0.15
N GLY A 402 4.06 7.39 0.51
CA GLY A 402 5.35 6.75 0.63
C GLY A 402 5.33 5.32 0.11
N LEU A 403 6.37 4.55 0.40
CA LEU A 403 6.52 3.17 -0.03
C LEU A 403 6.51 2.21 1.17
N ALA A 404 5.72 1.17 1.06
CA ALA A 404 5.75 -0.06 1.82
C ALA A 404 6.32 -1.14 0.89
N TYR A 405 7.63 -1.36 0.93
CA TYR A 405 8.36 -2.13 -0.07
C TYR A 405 8.80 -3.48 0.50
N HIS A 406 8.57 -4.57 -0.23
CA HIS A 406 8.88 -5.94 0.19
C HIS A 406 10.18 -6.38 -0.48
N SER A 407 11.33 -6.14 0.16
CA SER A 407 12.67 -6.36 -0.41
C SER A 407 13.21 -7.76 -0.20
N TYR A 408 12.37 -8.77 -0.37
CA TYR A 408 12.80 -10.17 -0.31
C TYR A 408 13.90 -10.50 -1.33
N SER A 409 14.63 -11.61 -1.11
CA SER A 409 15.50 -12.17 -2.12
C SER A 409 14.73 -12.50 -3.40
N GLN A 410 15.40 -12.38 -4.54
CA GLN A 410 14.83 -12.73 -5.85
C GLN A 410 14.24 -14.16 -5.86
N ASP A 411 14.90 -15.08 -5.19
CA ASP A 411 14.40 -16.41 -4.86
C ASP A 411 14.14 -16.46 -3.36
N LEU A 412 12.87 -16.57 -2.96
CA LEU A 412 12.46 -16.62 -1.56
C LEU A 412 13.07 -17.78 -0.77
N THR A 413 13.52 -18.83 -1.46
CA THR A 413 14.19 -19.96 -0.81
C THR A 413 15.67 -19.72 -0.55
N ASN A 414 16.27 -18.68 -1.16
CA ASN A 414 17.68 -18.36 -1.02
C ASN A 414 17.99 -17.73 0.35
N PRO A 415 18.80 -18.37 1.21
CA PRO A 415 19.18 -17.81 2.49
C PRO A 415 20.33 -16.80 2.42
N CYS A 416 20.94 -16.58 1.24
CA CYS A 416 22.14 -15.76 1.04
C CYS A 416 21.81 -14.50 0.21
N VAL A 417 21.31 -13.44 0.83
CA VAL A 417 20.81 -12.23 0.15
C VAL A 417 21.87 -11.52 -0.70
N TRP A 418 23.16 -11.70 -0.41
CA TRP A 418 24.27 -11.07 -1.16
C TRP A 418 24.55 -11.66 -2.54
N ILE A 419 23.96 -12.83 -2.87
CA ILE A 419 24.20 -13.52 -4.16
C ILE A 419 23.08 -13.33 -5.18
N ASP A 420 22.02 -12.56 -4.89
CA ASP A 420 20.91 -12.32 -5.83
C ASP A 420 21.45 -11.82 -7.19
N PRO A 421 21.36 -12.60 -8.27
CA PRO A 421 22.12 -12.31 -9.51
C PRO A 421 21.58 -11.11 -10.27
N ASN A 422 20.26 -10.90 -10.27
CA ASN A 422 19.60 -9.86 -11.04
C ASN A 422 19.30 -8.60 -10.21
N ALA A 423 19.71 -8.57 -8.94
CA ALA A 423 19.73 -7.39 -8.10
C ALA A 423 21.05 -6.64 -8.30
N THR A 424 21.06 -5.69 -9.26
CA THR A 424 22.21 -4.84 -9.60
C THR A 424 22.09 -3.46 -8.96
N PHE A 425 23.15 -2.66 -8.95
CA PHE A 425 23.15 -1.30 -8.37
C PHE A 425 22.70 -0.20 -9.38
N SER A 426 22.21 -0.60 -10.56
CA SER A 426 21.62 0.30 -11.54
C SER A 426 20.19 0.70 -11.15
N MET A 427 19.77 1.90 -11.54
CA MET A 427 18.35 2.31 -11.44
C MET A 427 17.42 1.48 -12.35
N ASP A 428 17.99 0.78 -13.34
CA ASP A 428 17.30 -0.15 -14.24
C ASP A 428 17.47 -1.62 -13.81
N THR A 429 17.81 -1.86 -12.53
CA THR A 429 17.91 -3.23 -11.98
C THR A 429 16.59 -3.98 -12.16
N GLN A 430 16.65 -5.30 -12.34
CA GLN A 430 15.43 -6.12 -12.46
C GLN A 430 14.70 -6.21 -11.12
N PHE A 431 15.44 -6.40 -10.03
CA PHE A 431 14.87 -6.54 -8.68
C PHE A 431 15.59 -5.62 -7.70
N ILE A 432 14.84 -5.13 -6.69
CA ILE A 432 15.42 -4.49 -5.52
C ILE A 432 15.20 -5.40 -4.32
N THR A 433 16.30 -5.99 -3.84
CA THR A 433 16.35 -6.91 -2.70
C THR A 433 17.25 -6.33 -1.61
N PHE A 434 17.46 -7.05 -0.51
CA PHE A 434 18.45 -6.62 0.50
C PHE A 434 19.86 -6.38 -0.06
N LYS A 435 20.18 -6.97 -1.21
CA LYS A 435 21.50 -6.80 -1.85
C LYS A 435 21.76 -5.39 -2.35
N ASN A 436 20.75 -4.72 -2.91
CA ASN A 436 20.88 -3.46 -3.64
C ASN A 436 19.89 -2.37 -3.19
N LEU A 437 19.61 -2.28 -1.89
CA LEU A 437 18.72 -1.26 -1.30
C LEU A 437 19.15 0.17 -1.60
N GLU A 438 20.38 0.40 -2.03
CA GLU A 438 20.92 1.68 -2.50
C GLU A 438 20.09 2.26 -3.65
N VAL A 439 19.56 1.40 -4.52
CA VAL A 439 18.70 1.82 -5.63
C VAL A 439 17.42 2.47 -5.08
N LEU A 440 16.76 1.83 -4.12
CA LEU A 440 15.56 2.36 -3.48
C LEU A 440 15.85 3.63 -2.67
N SER A 441 16.97 3.64 -1.93
CA SER A 441 17.43 4.83 -1.20
C SER A 441 17.71 6.01 -2.14
N LYS A 442 18.37 5.77 -3.28
CA LYS A 442 18.63 6.79 -4.29
C LYS A 442 17.33 7.31 -4.90
N TRP A 443 16.39 6.42 -5.19
CA TRP A 443 15.05 6.81 -5.66
C TRP A 443 14.39 7.78 -4.68
N ALA A 444 14.36 7.45 -3.38
CA ALA A 444 13.74 8.26 -2.33
C ALA A 444 14.40 9.64 -2.16
N LEU A 445 15.71 9.74 -2.39
CA LEU A 445 16.48 10.98 -2.25
C LEU A 445 16.46 11.84 -3.51
N THR A 446 16.03 11.30 -4.66
CA THR A 446 15.91 12.02 -5.92
C THR A 446 14.81 13.08 -5.83
N LYS A 447 15.09 14.30 -6.27
CA LYS A 447 14.19 15.47 -6.12
C LYS A 447 12.81 15.24 -6.72
N GLU A 448 12.75 14.62 -7.88
CA GLU A 448 11.54 14.36 -8.66
C GLU A 448 10.58 13.38 -7.95
N ASN A 449 11.10 12.58 -7.03
CA ASN A 449 10.34 11.59 -6.24
C ASN A 449 9.90 12.14 -4.87
N LYS A 450 10.39 13.31 -4.48
CA LYS A 450 10.04 13.93 -3.18
C LYS A 450 8.66 14.58 -3.23
N TYR A 451 7.96 14.52 -2.12
CA TYR A 451 6.71 15.24 -1.92
C TYR A 451 6.94 16.75 -2.11
N LYS A 452 6.21 17.36 -3.03
CA LYS A 452 6.36 18.77 -3.45
C LYS A 452 7.84 19.13 -3.78
N GLY A 453 8.61 18.14 -4.25
CA GLY A 453 10.00 18.30 -4.67
C GLY A 453 11.02 18.57 -3.54
N THR A 454 10.61 18.54 -2.28
CA THR A 454 11.44 18.93 -1.13
C THR A 454 11.47 17.90 0.00
N ILE A 455 10.34 17.30 0.35
CA ILE A 455 10.21 16.39 1.48
C ILE A 455 10.38 14.95 0.97
N LYS A 456 11.35 14.23 1.55
CA LYS A 456 11.56 12.81 1.25
C LYS A 456 10.30 12.01 1.59
N ARG A 457 9.84 11.16 0.67
CA ARG A 457 8.76 10.21 0.95
C ARG A 457 9.28 9.11 1.85
N SER A 458 8.46 8.65 2.77
CA SER A 458 8.81 7.54 3.66
C SER A 458 8.97 6.25 2.87
N VAL A 459 9.99 5.48 3.22
CA VAL A 459 10.25 4.15 2.66
C VAL A 459 10.39 3.15 3.80
N TRP A 460 9.37 2.35 3.98
CA TRP A 460 9.35 1.25 4.92
C TRP A 460 9.55 -0.06 4.18
N LEU A 461 10.53 -0.87 4.59
CA LEU A 461 10.62 -2.26 4.16
C LEU A 461 9.60 -3.06 5.00
N SER A 462 8.32 -2.88 4.64
CA SER A 462 7.16 -3.21 5.48
C SER A 462 6.92 -4.72 5.63
N GLU A 463 7.51 -5.49 4.73
CA GLU A 463 7.53 -6.95 4.78
C GLU A 463 8.79 -7.44 4.10
N ALA A 464 9.75 -7.91 4.88
CA ALA A 464 10.98 -8.44 4.35
C ALA A 464 11.66 -9.37 5.38
N GLY A 465 12.15 -10.50 4.90
CA GLY A 465 12.79 -11.51 5.73
C GLY A 465 13.68 -12.42 4.91
N VAL A 466 14.39 -13.31 5.58
CA VAL A 466 15.26 -14.29 4.94
C VAL A 466 14.90 -15.68 5.41
N ASN A 467 14.76 -16.60 4.47
CA ASN A 467 14.44 -17.99 4.75
C ASN A 467 15.58 -18.72 5.47
N SER A 468 15.21 -19.61 6.38
CA SER A 468 16.06 -20.69 6.88
C SER A 468 15.47 -21.99 6.36
N PRO A 469 15.95 -22.54 5.21
CA PRO A 469 15.30 -23.67 4.53
C PRO A 469 15.10 -24.89 5.43
N THR A 470 15.99 -25.09 6.37
CA THR A 470 15.88 -26.10 7.43
C THR A 470 16.24 -25.49 8.80
N TYR A 471 16.07 -26.27 9.87
CA TYR A 471 16.54 -25.90 11.21
C TYR A 471 17.94 -26.45 11.49
N SER A 472 18.78 -26.56 10.46
CA SER A 472 20.20 -26.89 10.61
C SER A 472 21.02 -25.67 11.06
N ASP A 473 22.13 -25.91 11.74
CA ASP A 473 23.05 -24.82 12.14
C ASP A 473 23.57 -24.06 10.92
N GLU A 474 23.79 -24.72 9.79
CA GLU A 474 24.26 -24.10 8.55
C GLU A 474 23.22 -23.08 8.02
N ASP A 475 21.95 -23.46 7.91
CA ASP A 475 20.89 -22.58 7.42
C ASP A 475 20.62 -21.43 8.40
N PHE A 476 20.68 -21.69 9.70
CA PHE A 476 20.60 -20.65 10.71
C PHE A 476 21.74 -19.62 10.60
N GLN A 477 22.96 -20.06 10.31
CA GLN A 477 24.09 -19.15 10.12
C GLN A 477 23.92 -18.30 8.85
N LYS A 478 23.41 -18.88 7.76
CA LYS A 478 23.12 -18.14 6.52
C LYS A 478 22.02 -17.08 6.76
N GLN A 479 20.92 -17.45 7.43
CA GLN A 479 19.86 -16.50 7.78
C GLN A 479 20.40 -15.36 8.66
N ALA A 480 21.20 -15.69 9.67
CA ALA A 480 21.81 -14.72 10.58
C ALA A 480 22.77 -13.76 9.86
N ALA A 481 23.64 -14.29 8.99
CA ALA A 481 24.57 -13.50 8.17
C ALA A 481 23.81 -12.57 7.21
N SER A 482 22.70 -13.05 6.64
CA SER A 482 21.86 -12.26 5.74
C SER A 482 21.17 -11.10 6.44
N LEU A 483 20.70 -11.30 7.66
CA LEU A 483 20.18 -10.18 8.45
C LEU A 483 21.29 -9.18 8.79
N ALA A 484 22.48 -9.64 9.19
CA ALA A 484 23.61 -8.74 9.45
C ALA A 484 23.97 -7.90 8.22
N PHE A 485 24.04 -8.52 7.04
CA PHE A 485 24.28 -7.85 5.76
C PHE A 485 23.20 -6.82 5.44
N ALA A 486 21.92 -7.21 5.52
CA ALA A 486 20.80 -6.32 5.25
C ALA A 486 20.77 -5.14 6.22
N TRP A 487 20.99 -5.40 7.52
CA TRP A 487 20.96 -4.38 8.55
C TRP A 487 22.04 -3.32 8.38
N LYS A 488 23.29 -3.72 8.07
CA LYS A 488 24.38 -2.78 7.79
C LYS A 488 24.00 -1.78 6.70
N LYS A 489 23.38 -2.25 5.61
CA LYS A 489 22.87 -1.38 4.55
C LYS A 489 21.71 -0.51 5.00
N ILE A 490 20.69 -1.10 5.62
CA ILE A 490 19.50 -0.36 6.08
C ILE A 490 19.89 0.76 7.02
N ASN A 491 20.81 0.48 7.97
CA ASN A 491 21.24 1.48 8.95
C ASN A 491 21.98 2.65 8.32
N ALA A 492 22.81 2.37 7.30
CA ALA A 492 23.61 3.38 6.59
C ALA A 492 22.79 4.23 5.58
N LEU A 493 21.74 3.70 4.99
CA LEU A 493 21.01 4.32 3.89
C LEU A 493 19.95 5.33 4.37
N GLU A 494 20.15 6.62 4.13
CA GLU A 494 19.23 7.71 4.52
C GLU A 494 17.86 7.63 3.84
N GLY A 495 17.78 6.99 2.68
CA GLY A 495 16.53 6.82 1.93
C GLY A 495 15.58 5.80 2.56
N ILE A 496 16.04 4.92 3.44
CA ILE A 496 15.27 3.86 4.10
C ILE A 496 14.94 4.26 5.53
N ASP A 497 13.67 4.21 5.91
CA ASP A 497 13.19 4.65 7.23
C ASP A 497 13.01 3.51 8.24
N GLY A 498 12.74 2.30 7.78
CA GLY A 498 12.54 1.16 8.68
C GLY A 498 12.48 -0.19 7.98
N LEU A 499 12.69 -1.24 8.75
CA LEU A 499 12.55 -2.64 8.38
C LEU A 499 11.55 -3.29 9.32
N GLN A 500 10.45 -3.79 8.80
CA GLN A 500 9.54 -4.67 9.52
C GLN A 500 9.87 -6.11 9.13
N TRP A 501 10.72 -6.75 9.97
CA TRP A 501 11.15 -8.11 9.70
C TRP A 501 9.96 -9.06 9.67
N HIS A 502 9.78 -9.76 8.58
CA HIS A 502 8.78 -10.79 8.37
C HIS A 502 9.45 -12.18 8.45
N ASN A 503 9.12 -13.00 9.43
CA ASN A 503 8.09 -12.90 10.42
C ASN A 503 8.69 -12.84 11.84
N TRP A 504 7.86 -12.56 12.85
CA TRP A 504 8.29 -12.74 14.26
C TRP A 504 8.52 -14.23 14.58
N PHE A 505 7.55 -15.07 14.23
CA PHE A 505 7.64 -16.52 14.33
C PHE A 505 7.56 -17.13 12.92
N ASP A 506 8.18 -18.31 12.72
CA ASP A 506 7.91 -19.08 11.52
C ASP A 506 6.42 -19.41 11.45
N HIS A 507 5.84 -19.31 10.26
CA HIS A 507 4.42 -19.55 10.05
C HIS A 507 4.22 -20.53 8.87
N PRO A 508 3.40 -21.61 9.04
CA PRO A 508 3.23 -22.61 7.97
C PRO A 508 2.66 -22.05 6.66
N GLY A 509 1.87 -20.96 6.75
CA GLY A 509 1.28 -20.30 5.59
C GLY A 509 2.26 -19.56 4.70
N ASP A 510 3.47 -19.25 5.21
CA ASP A 510 4.49 -18.52 4.45
C ASP A 510 5.23 -19.42 3.44
N GLY A 511 5.11 -20.73 3.56
CA GLY A 511 5.85 -21.69 2.73
C GLY A 511 7.38 -21.67 2.94
N ALA A 512 7.87 -20.87 3.90
CA ALA A 512 9.28 -20.68 4.23
C ALA A 512 9.44 -20.30 5.71
N CYS A 513 10.66 -20.43 6.26
CA CYS A 513 10.96 -20.17 7.66
C CYS A 513 11.65 -18.79 7.83
N PHE A 514 10.90 -17.71 7.68
CA PHE A 514 11.42 -16.34 7.78
C PHE A 514 11.56 -15.83 9.21
N GLY A 515 10.91 -16.46 10.19
CA GLY A 515 10.80 -16.00 11.57
C GLY A 515 12.15 -15.74 12.25
N LEU A 516 12.16 -14.76 13.18
CA LEU A 516 13.20 -14.62 14.19
C LEU A 516 13.16 -15.79 15.18
N ARG A 517 12.00 -16.37 15.35
CA ARG A 517 11.71 -17.52 16.20
C ARG A 517 11.16 -18.66 15.37
N LYS A 518 11.39 -19.89 15.84
CA LYS A 518 10.77 -21.10 15.28
C LYS A 518 9.25 -21.06 15.44
N TYR A 519 8.54 -22.05 14.90
CA TYR A 519 7.09 -22.18 15.03
C TYR A 519 6.62 -22.08 16.49
N LEU A 520 5.53 -21.33 16.70
CA LEU A 520 4.87 -21.22 18.02
C LEU A 520 3.88 -22.37 18.20
N ASP A 521 4.39 -23.60 18.25
CA ASP A 521 3.65 -24.85 18.42
C ASP A 521 4.18 -25.67 19.61
N GLU A 522 3.64 -26.86 19.83
CA GLU A 522 4.07 -27.75 20.93
C GLU A 522 5.50 -28.28 20.73
N SER A 523 5.98 -28.41 19.48
CA SER A 523 7.28 -28.98 19.16
C SER A 523 8.42 -28.01 19.38
N TYR A 524 8.26 -26.76 18.90
CA TYR A 524 9.32 -25.76 18.91
C TYR A 524 9.10 -24.63 19.91
N ARG A 525 7.85 -24.43 20.34
CA ARG A 525 7.45 -23.45 21.38
C ARG A 525 7.95 -22.02 21.14
N GLY A 526 8.21 -21.65 19.89
CA GLY A 526 8.70 -20.32 19.56
C GLY A 526 10.15 -20.06 20.04
N GLU A 527 11.01 -21.07 20.13
CA GLU A 527 12.42 -20.89 20.47
C GLU A 527 13.07 -19.86 19.54
N ALA A 528 13.94 -19.02 20.10
CA ALA A 528 14.71 -18.06 19.32
C ALA A 528 15.69 -18.78 18.36
N LYS A 529 15.74 -18.34 17.10
CA LYS A 529 16.78 -18.74 16.15
C LYS A 529 18.02 -17.83 16.33
N PRO A 530 19.21 -18.21 15.85
CA PRO A 530 20.39 -17.34 15.91
C PRO A 530 20.17 -15.93 15.32
N VAL A 531 19.33 -15.78 14.31
CA VAL A 531 18.95 -14.50 13.70
C VAL A 531 18.28 -13.54 14.69
N TRP A 532 17.61 -14.04 15.73
CA TRP A 532 17.02 -13.22 16.79
C TRP A 532 18.11 -12.44 17.56
N GLU A 533 19.23 -13.09 17.87
CA GLU A 533 20.35 -12.46 18.58
C GLU A 533 21.05 -11.42 17.68
N VAL A 534 21.19 -11.71 16.38
CA VAL A 534 21.67 -10.73 15.40
C VAL A 534 20.79 -9.49 15.41
N TYR A 535 19.45 -9.67 15.35
CA TYR A 535 18.51 -8.55 15.37
C TYR A 535 18.53 -7.78 16.69
N ARG A 536 18.74 -8.48 17.81
CA ARG A 536 18.89 -7.85 19.13
C ARG A 536 20.09 -6.90 19.17
N LYS A 537 21.24 -7.35 18.65
CA LYS A 537 22.49 -6.58 18.65
C LYS A 537 22.55 -5.49 17.57
N ALA A 538 21.79 -5.65 16.50
CA ALA A 538 21.68 -4.66 15.43
C ALA A 538 21.37 -3.25 15.98
N GLY A 539 22.13 -2.24 15.55
CA GLY A 539 21.98 -0.84 16.01
C GLY A 539 22.42 -0.57 17.45
N THR A 540 23.16 -1.46 18.08
CA THR A 540 23.72 -1.31 19.43
C THR A 540 25.26 -1.22 19.39
N ASN A 541 25.88 -0.91 20.52
CA ASN A 541 27.35 -0.92 20.67
C ASN A 541 27.98 -2.33 20.60
N GLU A 542 27.19 -3.38 20.60
CA GLU A 542 27.63 -4.77 20.43
C GLU A 542 27.65 -5.23 18.97
N GLU A 543 27.10 -4.44 18.04
CA GLU A 543 26.86 -4.80 16.64
C GLU A 543 28.16 -5.17 15.92
N ASP A 544 29.14 -4.26 15.92
CA ASP A 544 30.34 -4.41 15.10
C ASP A 544 31.12 -5.68 15.50
N GLU A 545 31.42 -5.86 16.79
CA GLU A 545 32.12 -7.03 17.31
C GLU A 545 31.36 -8.34 16.99
N TYR A 546 30.02 -8.33 17.16
CA TYR A 546 29.23 -9.53 16.96
C TYR A 546 29.09 -9.88 15.48
N PHE A 547 29.01 -8.89 14.60
CA PHE A 547 28.79 -9.12 13.17
C PHE A 547 30.07 -9.54 12.43
N GLU A 548 31.26 -9.33 12.97
CA GLU A 548 32.53 -9.76 12.36
C GLU A 548 32.56 -11.26 12.03
N GLN A 549 31.91 -12.11 12.82
CA GLN A 549 31.84 -13.54 12.62
C GLN A 549 31.19 -13.95 11.27
N PHE A 550 30.39 -13.08 10.65
CA PHE A 550 29.68 -13.36 9.40
C PHE A 550 30.48 -12.98 8.16
N LEU A 551 31.54 -12.18 8.28
CA LEU A 551 32.35 -11.73 7.15
C LEU A 551 32.89 -12.89 6.30
N PRO A 552 33.42 -13.98 6.88
CA PRO A 552 33.93 -15.12 6.10
C PRO A 552 32.84 -15.83 5.30
N LEU A 553 31.61 -15.93 5.86
CA LEU A 553 30.49 -16.59 5.20
C LEU A 553 29.94 -15.74 4.04
N ILE A 554 29.92 -14.42 4.20
CA ILE A 554 29.51 -13.46 3.16
C ILE A 554 30.59 -13.35 2.08
N GLY A 555 31.86 -13.59 2.44
CA GLY A 555 33.00 -13.50 1.52
C GLY A 555 33.54 -12.10 1.33
N ILE A 556 33.39 -11.23 2.34
CA ILE A 556 33.89 -9.85 2.35
C ILE A 556 34.94 -9.67 3.46
N PRO A 557 35.99 -8.83 3.26
CA PRO A 557 37.04 -8.62 4.26
C PRO A 557 36.60 -7.75 5.45
N ASP A 558 35.68 -6.82 5.22
CA ASP A 558 35.14 -5.89 6.23
C ASP A 558 33.81 -5.29 5.78
N TRP A 559 33.07 -4.65 6.70
CA TRP A 559 31.75 -4.08 6.45
C TRP A 559 31.81 -2.78 5.61
N ASN A 560 32.94 -2.07 5.56
CA ASN A 560 33.05 -0.82 4.79
C ASN A 560 32.76 -1.03 3.29
N ILE A 561 32.96 -2.26 2.78
CA ILE A 561 32.68 -2.59 1.37
C ILE A 561 31.20 -2.43 1.02
N ILE A 562 30.29 -2.67 1.98
CA ILE A 562 28.85 -2.60 1.76
C ILE A 562 28.19 -1.37 2.36
N GLU A 563 28.93 -0.56 3.14
CA GLU A 563 28.43 0.69 3.76
C GLU A 563 28.84 1.95 2.99
N ASN A 564 29.88 1.88 2.17
CA ASN A 564 30.41 3.01 1.38
C ASN A 564 29.90 2.94 -0.06
N PHE A 565 28.80 3.62 -0.38
CA PHE A 565 28.20 3.69 -1.72
C PHE A 565 28.21 5.10 -2.29
#